data_57bbd7ebee7b4a7f911d5c24648840ef
#
_entry.id   57bbd7ebee7b4a7f911d5c24648840ef
#
_cell.length_a   1.000
_cell.length_b   1.000
_cell.length_c   1.000
_cell.angle_alpha   90.00
_cell.angle_beta   90.00
_cell.angle_gamma   90.00
#
_symmetry.space_group_name_H-M   'P 1'
#
loop_
_entity.id
_entity.type
_entity.pdbx_description
1 polymer ?
#
loop_
_entity_poly.entity_id
_entity_poly.type
_entity_poly.pdbx_seq_one_letter_code
_entity_poly.pdbx_strand_id
1 'polypeptide(L)'
;MTVKVKVESKIKQKTDKALDLYDMKTATYLNKVANMFRNHIMLGMQQTPKDGKSYIRGGKVHRASTKDNPPAIDTGRLVNSFFVEPATKNRHFSAVQTRVSYANILEQSFARGGLQRPFMGEESQAFKDTKQFANKKFKDISLGNIKXT
;
A
#
# COMPACT_ATOMS: atom_id res chain seq x y z
N MET A 1 16.24 14.95 -47.47
CA MET A 1 16.60 13.94 -46.43
C MET A 1 16.87 14.57 -45.07
N THR A 2 17.60 15.65 -45.00
CA THR A 2 17.91 16.35 -43.75
C THR A 2 16.62 16.87 -43.03
N VAL A 3 15.72 17.44 -43.80
CA VAL A 3 14.43 17.97 -43.24
C VAL A 3 13.59 16.85 -42.66
N LYS A 4 13.52 15.71 -43.34
CA LYS A 4 12.76 14.53 -42.89
C LYS A 4 13.31 13.99 -41.58
N VAL A 5 14.63 13.91 -41.41
CA VAL A 5 15.28 13.45 -40.18
C VAL A 5 14.97 14.40 -39.02
N LYS A 6 14.99 15.71 -39.25
CA LYS A 6 14.68 16.71 -38.23
C LYS A 6 13.24 16.60 -37.75
N VAL A 7 12.29 16.38 -38.67
CA VAL A 7 10.87 16.20 -38.34
C VAL A 7 10.67 14.94 -37.49
N GLU A 8 11.29 13.84 -37.90
CA GLU A 8 11.24 12.59 -37.14
C GLU A 8 11.81 12.74 -35.76
N SER A 9 12.95 13.45 -35.62
CA SER A 9 13.59 13.72 -34.34
C SER A 9 12.68 14.53 -33.42
N LYS A 10 12.03 15.56 -33.95
CA LYS A 10 11.10 16.39 -33.15
C LYS A 10 9.88 15.58 -32.68
N ILE A 11 9.35 14.75 -33.54
CA ILE A 11 8.19 13.89 -33.19
C ILE A 11 8.62 12.92 -32.08
N LYS A 12 9.78 12.29 -32.21
CA LYS A 12 10.30 11.38 -31.21
C LYS A 12 10.49 12.09 -29.86
N GLN A 13 11.06 13.28 -29.86
CA GLN A 13 11.27 14.06 -28.63
C GLN A 13 9.96 14.38 -27.93
N LYS A 14 8.93 14.80 -28.68
CA LYS A 14 7.61 15.09 -28.11
C LYS A 14 6.97 13.82 -27.55
N THR A 15 7.10 12.69 -28.22
CA THR A 15 6.57 11.41 -27.77
C THR A 15 7.28 10.97 -26.49
N ASP A 16 8.62 11.07 -26.45
CA ASP A 16 9.42 10.71 -25.28
C ASP A 16 9.04 11.54 -24.07
N LYS A 17 8.83 12.84 -24.24
CA LYS A 17 8.39 13.73 -23.16
C LYS A 17 7.01 13.37 -22.64
N ALA A 18 6.09 13.02 -23.54
CA ALA A 18 4.74 12.60 -23.16
C ALA A 18 4.77 11.29 -22.37
N LEU A 19 5.60 10.34 -22.80
CA LEU A 19 5.78 9.06 -22.11
C LEU A 19 6.39 9.28 -20.73
N ASP A 20 7.42 10.13 -20.64
CA ASP A 20 8.04 10.48 -19.34
C ASP A 20 7.02 11.05 -18.38
N LEU A 21 6.19 11.98 -18.86
CA LEU A 21 5.15 12.59 -18.03
C LEU A 21 4.14 11.55 -17.55
N TYR A 22 3.72 10.66 -18.43
CA TYR A 22 2.79 9.57 -18.10
C TYR A 22 3.41 8.65 -17.03
N ASP A 23 4.67 8.27 -17.22
CA ASP A 23 5.39 7.39 -16.30
C ASP A 23 5.52 8.05 -14.92
N MET A 24 5.82 9.34 -14.88
CA MET A 24 5.93 10.09 -13.63
C MET A 24 4.57 10.17 -12.91
N LYS A 25 3.50 10.44 -13.66
CA LYS A 25 2.14 10.50 -13.08
C LYS A 25 1.71 9.14 -12.55
N THR A 26 2.03 8.07 -13.27
CA THR A 26 1.75 6.70 -12.85
C THR A 26 2.48 6.38 -11.54
N ALA A 27 3.77 6.70 -11.46
CA ALA A 27 4.57 6.47 -10.25
C ALA A 27 3.99 7.27 -9.06
N THR A 28 3.65 8.52 -9.28
CA THR A 28 3.07 9.38 -8.25
C THR A 28 1.76 8.78 -7.71
N TYR A 29 0.89 8.32 -8.60
CA TYR A 29 -0.37 7.69 -8.22
C TYR A 29 -0.14 6.42 -7.41
N LEU A 30 0.74 5.54 -7.89
CA LEU A 30 1.04 4.28 -7.21
C LEU A 30 1.57 4.55 -5.80
N ASN A 31 2.44 5.54 -5.66
CA ASN A 31 3.01 5.90 -4.36
C ASN A 31 1.94 6.48 -3.43
N LYS A 32 1.02 7.27 -3.97
CA LYS A 32 -0.09 7.81 -3.18
C LYS A 32 -0.99 6.70 -2.65
N VAL A 33 -1.33 5.72 -3.50
CA VAL A 33 -2.14 4.57 -3.11
C VAL A 33 -1.42 3.73 -2.06
N ALA A 34 -0.12 3.47 -2.26
CA ALA A 34 0.67 2.67 -1.31
C ALA A 34 0.77 3.34 0.05
N ASN A 35 1.00 4.66 0.08
CA ASN A 35 1.05 5.40 1.34
C ASN A 35 -0.32 5.41 2.03
N MET A 36 -1.38 5.54 1.27
CA MET A 36 -2.74 5.47 1.83
C MET A 36 -3.01 4.08 2.42
N PHE A 37 -2.57 3.02 1.72
CA PHE A 37 -2.71 1.64 2.21
C PHE A 37 -1.97 1.47 3.54
N ARG A 38 -0.72 1.93 3.60
CA ARG A 38 0.07 1.90 4.83
C ARG A 38 -0.68 2.61 5.97
N ASN A 39 -1.22 3.79 5.69
CA ASN A 39 -1.96 4.57 6.68
C ASN A 39 -3.22 3.82 7.16
N HIS A 40 -3.97 3.21 6.24
CA HIS A 40 -5.17 2.43 6.60
C HIS A 40 -4.80 1.23 7.48
N ILE A 41 -3.69 0.54 7.18
CA ILE A 41 -3.20 -0.58 8.01
C ILE A 41 -2.90 -0.08 9.43
N MET A 42 -2.14 1.00 9.55
CA MET A 42 -1.72 1.53 10.84
C MET A 42 -2.93 2.03 11.65
N LEU A 43 -3.83 2.75 11.01
CA LEU A 43 -5.05 3.25 11.67
C LEU A 43 -5.93 2.08 12.13
N GLY A 44 -6.07 1.05 11.31
CA GLY A 44 -6.85 -0.13 11.68
C GLY A 44 -6.34 -0.74 12.97
N MET A 45 -5.02 -0.90 13.08
CA MET A 45 -4.41 -1.44 14.30
C MET A 45 -4.58 -0.49 15.50
N GLN A 46 -4.43 0.81 15.28
CA GLN A 46 -4.55 1.81 16.35
C GLN A 46 -5.97 1.88 16.92
N GLN A 47 -6.96 1.67 16.06
CA GLN A 47 -8.37 1.78 16.45
C GLN A 47 -8.96 0.46 16.94
N THR A 48 -8.23 -0.66 16.81
CA THR A 48 -8.74 -1.96 17.20
C THR A 48 -8.75 -2.12 18.71
N PRO A 49 -9.91 -2.47 19.29
CA PRO A 49 -9.98 -2.64 20.75
C PRO A 49 -9.27 -3.90 21.23
N LYS A 50 -8.79 -3.86 22.46
CA LYS A 50 -8.14 -4.98 23.14
C LYS A 50 -9.19 -5.75 23.95
N ASP A 51 -10.13 -6.35 23.26
CA ASP A 51 -11.29 -6.98 23.90
C ASP A 51 -11.33 -8.51 23.71
N GLY A 52 -10.22 -9.08 23.20
CA GLY A 52 -10.09 -10.51 23.01
C GLY A 52 -9.47 -11.22 24.20
N LYS A 53 -8.85 -12.38 23.92
CA LYS A 53 -8.28 -13.24 24.94
C LYS A 53 -7.06 -12.63 25.61
N SER A 54 -6.97 -12.78 26.93
CA SER A 54 -5.82 -12.34 27.70
C SER A 54 -4.68 -13.36 27.63
N TYR A 55 -3.44 -12.89 27.70
CA TYR A 55 -2.23 -13.72 27.73
C TYR A 55 -1.16 -13.01 28.54
N ILE A 56 -0.18 -13.79 28.99
CA ILE A 56 0.92 -13.25 29.81
C ILE A 56 2.19 -13.20 28.93
N ARG A 57 2.87 -12.07 28.97
CA ARG A 57 4.17 -11.89 28.32
C ARG A 57 5.02 -10.94 29.15
N GLY A 58 6.25 -11.37 29.45
CA GLY A 58 7.17 -10.56 30.26
C GLY A 58 6.63 -10.27 31.66
N GLY A 59 5.87 -11.21 32.23
CA GLY A 59 5.27 -11.03 33.56
C GLY A 59 4.09 -10.09 33.62
N LYS A 60 3.63 -9.56 32.47
CA LYS A 60 2.50 -8.65 32.41
C LYS A 60 1.34 -9.27 31.63
N VAL A 61 0.12 -8.93 32.06
CA VAL A 61 -1.09 -9.37 31.36
C VAL A 61 -1.34 -8.44 30.16
N HIS A 62 -1.50 -9.04 29.00
CA HIS A 62 -1.84 -8.37 27.76
C HIS A 62 -3.18 -8.88 27.25
N ARG A 63 -3.82 -8.10 26.43
CA ARG A 63 -5.11 -8.50 25.84
C ARG A 63 -5.07 -8.31 24.33
N ALA A 64 -5.45 -9.36 23.60
CA ALA A 64 -5.47 -9.36 22.14
C ALA A 64 -6.74 -8.73 21.60
N SER A 65 -6.80 -8.49 20.32
CA SER A 65 -8.04 -8.20 19.62
C SER A 65 -8.84 -9.49 19.41
N THR A 66 -10.11 -9.36 19.09
CA THR A 66 -10.95 -10.50 18.75
C THR A 66 -10.68 -10.96 17.31
N LYS A 67 -11.21 -12.12 16.98
CA LYS A 67 -11.11 -12.71 15.65
C LYS A 67 -11.63 -11.74 14.58
N ASP A 68 -11.01 -11.76 13.42
CA ASP A 68 -11.40 -10.98 12.23
C ASP A 68 -11.18 -9.48 12.35
N ASN A 69 -10.66 -9.01 13.48
CA ASN A 69 -10.20 -7.63 13.64
C ASN A 69 -8.68 -7.57 13.47
N PRO A 70 -8.13 -6.44 13.02
CA PRO A 70 -6.67 -6.30 12.94
C PRO A 70 -6.02 -6.56 14.31
N PRO A 71 -4.72 -6.90 14.34
CA PRO A 71 -4.01 -7.03 15.62
C PRO A 71 -4.04 -5.70 16.38
N ALA A 72 -4.46 -5.74 17.63
CA ALA A 72 -4.37 -4.56 18.50
C ALA A 72 -2.89 -4.30 18.84
N ILE A 73 -2.56 -3.03 19.04
CA ILE A 73 -1.18 -2.65 19.35
C ILE A 73 -0.80 -3.19 20.73
N ASP A 74 0.31 -3.90 20.77
CA ASP A 74 0.89 -4.38 22.03
C ASP A 74 2.15 -3.56 22.36
N THR A 75 3.25 -3.84 21.65
CA THR A 75 4.50 -3.09 21.84
C THR A 75 4.72 -1.98 20.83
N GLY A 76 3.89 -1.92 19.81
CA GLY A 76 4.08 -1.02 18.69
C GLY A 76 5.02 -1.54 17.61
N ARG A 77 5.66 -2.68 17.84
CA ARG A 77 6.66 -3.22 16.89
C ARG A 77 6.04 -3.45 15.51
N LEU A 78 4.87 -4.10 15.46
CA LEU A 78 4.22 -4.40 14.18
C LEU A 78 3.72 -3.12 13.51
N VAL A 79 2.97 -2.28 14.22
CA VAL A 79 2.36 -1.08 13.63
C VAL A 79 3.42 -0.12 13.09
N ASN A 80 4.59 -0.07 13.72
CA ASN A 80 5.67 0.82 13.32
C ASN A 80 6.62 0.20 12.29
N SER A 81 6.37 -1.05 11.87
CA SER A 81 7.28 -1.78 10.98
C SER A 81 6.97 -1.60 9.49
N PHE A 82 5.82 -1.02 9.16
CA PHE A 82 5.37 -0.94 7.77
C PHE A 82 6.11 0.17 7.03
N PHE A 83 6.58 -0.16 5.84
CA PHE A 83 7.25 0.79 4.96
C PHE A 83 6.76 0.60 3.54
N VAL A 84 6.90 1.67 2.75
CA VAL A 84 6.52 1.67 1.33
C VAL A 84 7.78 1.54 0.50
N GLU A 85 7.79 0.58 -0.41
CA GLU A 85 8.77 0.51 -1.48
C GLU A 85 8.19 1.29 -2.66
N PRO A 86 8.78 2.44 -3.01
CA PRO A 86 8.10 3.34 -3.94
C PRO A 86 8.26 2.94 -5.40
N ALA A 87 7.24 3.27 -6.19
CA ALA A 87 7.33 3.23 -7.64
C ALA A 87 8.21 4.38 -8.13
N THR A 88 8.85 4.17 -9.26
CA THR A 88 9.62 5.19 -9.94
C THR A 88 9.14 5.31 -11.38
N LYS A 89 9.63 6.31 -12.10
CA LYS A 89 9.34 6.50 -13.51
C LYS A 89 9.64 5.23 -14.34
N ASN A 90 10.68 4.49 -13.94
CA ASN A 90 11.11 3.28 -14.66
C ASN A 90 10.59 1.98 -14.05
N ARG A 91 9.88 2.06 -12.92
CA ARG A 91 9.34 0.88 -12.24
C ARG A 91 7.92 1.20 -11.75
N HIS A 92 6.93 0.76 -12.50
CA HIS A 92 5.52 0.99 -12.22
C HIS A 92 4.99 -0.02 -11.21
N PHE A 93 5.59 -0.01 -10.02
CA PHE A 93 5.28 -0.96 -8.95
C PHE A 93 5.58 -0.29 -7.61
N SER A 94 4.64 -0.34 -6.70
CA SER A 94 4.82 0.13 -5.33
C SER A 94 4.29 -0.95 -4.39
N ALA A 95 4.91 -1.11 -3.23
CA ALA A 95 4.51 -2.15 -2.28
C ALA A 95 4.54 -1.62 -0.86
N VAL A 96 3.63 -2.13 -0.03
CA VAL A 96 3.67 -1.94 1.42
C VAL A 96 4.19 -3.23 2.02
N GLN A 97 5.22 -3.14 2.85
CA GLN A 97 5.90 -4.30 3.41
C GLN A 97 6.15 -4.13 4.90
N THR A 98 6.37 -5.25 5.56
CA THR A 98 6.85 -5.29 6.95
C THR A 98 7.94 -6.34 7.05
N ARG A 99 8.93 -6.07 7.92
CA ARG A 99 10.02 -7.03 8.19
C ARG A 99 9.77 -7.86 9.44
N VAL A 100 8.62 -7.68 10.07
CA VAL A 100 8.29 -8.44 11.28
C VAL A 100 7.89 -9.86 10.90
N SER A 101 8.63 -10.84 11.39
CA SER A 101 8.50 -12.24 10.96
C SER A 101 7.15 -12.87 11.30
N TYR A 102 6.51 -12.42 12.38
CA TYR A 102 5.23 -13.00 12.80
C TYR A 102 4.01 -12.37 12.09
N ALA A 103 4.22 -11.37 11.23
CA ALA A 103 3.12 -10.67 10.57
C ALA A 103 2.24 -11.61 9.75
N ASN A 104 2.87 -12.51 9.01
CA ASN A 104 2.17 -13.47 8.16
C ASN A 104 1.29 -14.44 9.00
N ILE A 105 1.79 -14.83 10.17
CA ILE A 105 1.03 -15.71 11.07
C ILE A 105 -0.26 -15.02 11.52
N LEU A 106 -0.17 -13.76 11.88
CA LEU A 106 -1.36 -13.00 12.29
C LEU A 106 -2.37 -12.85 11.15
N GLU A 107 -1.86 -12.56 9.95
CA GLU A 107 -2.72 -12.36 8.79
C GLU A 107 -3.50 -13.62 8.41
N GLN A 108 -2.83 -14.78 8.44
CA GLN A 108 -3.37 -16.01 7.88
C GLN A 108 -3.74 -17.08 8.93
N SER A 109 -3.44 -16.84 10.19
CA SER A 109 -3.84 -17.76 11.27
C SER A 109 -3.27 -19.18 11.11
N PHE A 110 -1.99 -19.29 10.73
CA PHE A 110 -1.38 -20.59 10.45
C PHE A 110 -0.98 -21.39 11.69
N ALA A 111 -0.96 -20.78 12.88
CA ALA A 111 -0.30 -21.43 14.00
C ALA A 111 -1.28 -21.82 15.10
N ARG A 112 -1.29 -23.11 15.48
CA ARG A 112 -1.85 -23.64 16.73
C ARG A 112 -3.28 -23.16 17.02
N GLY A 113 -4.17 -23.22 16.03
CA GLY A 113 -5.54 -22.77 16.20
C GLY A 113 -5.67 -21.26 16.42
N GLY A 114 -4.68 -20.50 15.99
CA GLY A 114 -4.71 -19.07 16.10
C GLY A 114 -5.87 -18.44 15.35
N LEU A 115 -6.32 -17.31 15.84
CA LEU A 115 -7.41 -16.59 15.22
C LEU A 115 -6.86 -15.66 14.12
N GLN A 116 -7.47 -15.72 12.96
CA GLN A 116 -7.13 -14.83 11.87
C GLN A 116 -7.39 -13.38 12.28
N ARG A 117 -6.42 -12.51 12.03
CA ARG A 117 -6.51 -11.08 12.31
C ARG A 117 -6.06 -10.31 11.07
N PRO A 118 -6.92 -10.21 10.05
CA PRO A 118 -6.51 -9.62 8.76
C PRO A 118 -6.23 -8.12 8.91
N PHE A 119 -5.09 -7.69 8.43
CA PHE A 119 -4.69 -6.27 8.49
C PHE A 119 -4.19 -5.72 7.16
N MET A 120 -3.79 -6.56 6.22
CA MET A 120 -3.33 -6.08 4.91
C MET A 120 -3.78 -6.94 3.74
N GLY A 121 -4.25 -8.17 3.96
CA GLY A 121 -4.78 -9.02 2.90
C GLY A 121 -6.14 -8.54 2.40
N GLU A 122 -6.65 -9.20 1.36
CA GLU A 122 -7.90 -8.82 0.69
C GLU A 122 -9.11 -8.76 1.63
N GLU A 123 -9.07 -9.53 2.71
CA GLU A 123 -10.17 -9.57 3.67
C GLU A 123 -10.12 -8.41 4.66
N SER A 124 -8.99 -7.70 4.75
CA SER A 124 -8.83 -6.61 5.71
C SER A 124 -9.62 -5.37 5.29
N GLN A 125 -10.07 -4.61 6.29
CA GLN A 125 -10.74 -3.33 6.04
C GLN A 125 -9.78 -2.34 5.37
N ALA A 126 -8.50 -2.39 5.75
CA ALA A 126 -7.48 -1.52 5.15
C ALA A 126 -7.37 -1.73 3.64
N PHE A 127 -7.39 -3.00 3.20
CA PHE A 127 -7.33 -3.31 1.76
C PHE A 127 -8.59 -2.79 1.05
N LYS A 128 -9.77 -3.05 1.62
CA LYS A 128 -11.04 -2.64 1.02
C LYS A 128 -11.13 -1.11 0.90
N ASP A 129 -10.74 -0.39 1.93
CA ASP A 129 -10.75 1.08 1.93
C ASP A 129 -9.77 1.64 0.91
N THR A 130 -8.59 1.02 0.80
CA THR A 130 -7.56 1.45 -0.16
C THR A 130 -8.00 1.16 -1.58
N LYS A 131 -8.62 0.02 -1.83
CA LYS A 131 -9.15 -0.33 -3.15
C LYS A 131 -10.20 0.70 -3.58
N GLN A 132 -11.08 1.10 -2.67
CA GLN A 132 -12.09 2.12 -2.94
C GLN A 132 -11.43 3.46 -3.28
N PHE A 133 -10.42 3.86 -2.51
CA PHE A 133 -9.65 5.08 -2.75
C PHE A 133 -8.96 5.02 -4.12
N ALA A 134 -8.32 3.89 -4.44
CA ALA A 134 -7.60 3.71 -5.70
C ALA A 134 -8.55 3.81 -6.90
N ASN A 135 -9.71 3.16 -6.83
CA ASN A 135 -10.70 3.20 -7.89
C ASN A 135 -11.23 4.62 -8.13
N LYS A 136 -11.44 5.36 -7.05
CA LYS A 136 -11.91 6.74 -7.13
C LYS A 136 -10.87 7.64 -7.78
N LYS A 137 -9.59 7.43 -7.46
CA LYS A 137 -8.49 8.26 -7.95
C LYS A 137 -7.96 7.84 -9.33
N PHE A 138 -8.26 6.62 -9.77
CA PHE A 138 -7.76 6.11 -11.05
C PHE A 138 -8.15 7.02 -12.22
N LYS A 139 -9.31 7.61 -12.15
CA LYS A 139 -9.81 8.53 -13.18
C LYS A 139 -8.90 9.74 -13.38
N ASP A 140 -8.17 10.12 -12.36
CA ASP A 140 -7.27 11.29 -12.41
C ASP A 140 -6.02 11.04 -13.26
N ILE A 141 -5.75 9.76 -13.60
CA ILE A 141 -4.56 9.38 -14.37
C ILE A 141 -4.92 8.98 -15.80
N SER A 142 -6.17 9.18 -16.20
CA SER A 142 -6.55 8.85 -17.57
C SER A 142 -5.69 9.67 -18.55
N LEU A 143 -5.41 9.09 -19.72
CA LEU A 143 -4.62 9.76 -20.75
C LEU A 143 -5.24 11.09 -21.18
N GLY A 144 -6.57 11.21 -21.07
CA GLY A 144 -7.27 12.44 -21.36
C GLY A 144 -6.93 13.61 -20.45
N ASN A 145 -6.38 13.34 -19.29
CA ASN A 145 -5.98 14.38 -18.33
C ASN A 145 -4.49 14.77 -18.48
N ILE A 146 -3.78 14.16 -19.41
CA ILE A 146 -2.38 14.49 -19.70
C ILE A 146 -2.41 15.50 -20.84
N LYS A 147 -2.39 16.79 -20.46
CA LYS A 147 -2.37 17.84 -21.48
C LYS A 147 -0.94 18.14 -21.88
N UNK A 148 -0.73 17.94 -22.87
CA UNK A 148 0.44 18.19 -23.26
C UNK A 148 0.62 19.58 -23.29
N THR A 149 1.23 20.10 -22.66
CA THR A 149 1.62 21.50 -22.64
C THR A 149 2.90 21.77 -23.41
#